data_809fca241a4aded56adbf2c976541047
#
_entry.id   809fca241a4aded56adbf2c976541047
#
_cell.length_a   1.000
_cell.length_b   1.000
_cell.length_c   1.000
_cell.angle_alpha   90.00
_cell.angle_beta   90.00
_cell.angle_gamma   90.00
#
_symmetry.space_group_name_H-M   'P 1'
#
loop_
_entity.id
_entity.type
_entity.pdbx_description
1 polymer ?
#
loop_
_entity_poly.entity_id
_entity_poly.type
_entity_poly.pdbx_seq_one_letter_code
_entity_poly.pdbx_strand_id
1 'polypeptide(L)'
;GSEMCIRDSSLYDHILDTSLLFNIIPERFQGREVNDDLLFDIARGNKEHVASALIKWFNTNYHYIVPEWDNVEPKVEKNTLLERFKYAQSINVNAHPVVVGPITFVKLSKGGHQSFEEKVETLLPLYKEVLQSLVDAGAEYIQIDEPILVTDDSESYEDITRKAYDYFADEGLGKYLVIQTYFERVHLKFLSSLPVSGLGLD
;
A
#
# COMPACT_ATOMS: atom_id res chain seq x y z
N GLY A 1 -27.19 1.68 17.77
CA GLY A 1 -26.87 1.21 16.45
C GLY A 1 -25.37 1.08 16.31
N SER A 2 -24.86 -0.08 15.92
CA SER A 2 -23.46 -0.25 15.58
C SER A 2 -23.20 0.55 14.31
N GLU A 3 -22.40 1.60 14.40
CA GLU A 3 -21.84 2.24 13.22
C GLU A 3 -20.99 1.22 12.49
N MET A 4 -21.41 0.84 11.30
CA MET A 4 -20.63 -0.06 10.47
C MET A 4 -19.56 0.78 9.79
N CYS A 5 -18.32 0.68 10.26
CA CYS A 5 -17.19 1.31 9.59
C CYS A 5 -16.93 0.55 8.29
N ILE A 6 -17.11 1.22 7.16
CA ILE A 6 -16.91 0.60 5.86
C ILE A 6 -15.46 0.83 5.45
N ARG A 7 -14.75 -0.26 5.23
CA ARG A 7 -13.40 -0.28 4.71
C ARG A 7 -13.43 0.10 3.22
N ASP A 8 -12.67 1.12 2.84
CA ASP A 8 -12.44 1.44 1.44
C ASP A 8 -11.39 0.49 0.86
N SER A 9 -11.85 -0.57 0.22
CA SER A 9 -11.00 -1.60 -0.34
C SER A 9 -10.92 -1.52 -1.86
N SER A 10 -9.81 -2.06 -2.42
CA SER A 10 -9.62 -2.23 -3.85
C SER A 10 -10.78 -3.01 -4.49
N LEU A 11 -11.15 -2.62 -5.70
CA LEU A 11 -12.16 -3.32 -6.50
C LEU A 11 -11.62 -4.59 -7.16
N TYR A 12 -10.30 -4.67 -7.39
CA TYR A 12 -9.67 -5.78 -8.11
C TYR A 12 -8.46 -6.35 -7.36
N ASP A 13 -7.39 -5.58 -7.22
CA ASP A 13 -6.13 -5.99 -6.60
C ASP A 13 -5.50 -4.79 -5.88
N HIS A 14 -5.40 -4.86 -4.54
CA HIS A 14 -4.88 -3.76 -3.72
C HIS A 14 -3.37 -3.51 -3.92
N ILE A 15 -2.60 -4.51 -4.35
CA ILE A 15 -1.19 -4.34 -4.72
C ILE A 15 -1.08 -3.60 -6.05
N LEU A 16 -1.89 -3.96 -7.04
CA LEU A 16 -1.95 -3.25 -8.31
C LEU A 16 -2.43 -1.81 -8.13
N ASP A 17 -3.46 -1.58 -7.32
CA ASP A 17 -3.94 -0.24 -6.98
C ASP A 17 -2.81 0.62 -6.36
N THR A 18 -2.00 0.03 -5.47
CA THR A 18 -0.84 0.71 -4.86
C THR A 18 0.26 0.98 -5.90
N SER A 19 0.49 0.06 -6.84
CA SER A 19 1.40 0.27 -7.97
C SER A 19 0.99 1.46 -8.83
N LEU A 20 -0.29 1.54 -9.16
CA LEU A 20 -0.84 2.65 -9.95
C LEU A 20 -0.80 3.98 -9.17
N LEU A 21 -1.07 3.94 -7.86
CA LEU A 21 -1.01 5.11 -6.97
C LEU A 21 0.38 5.77 -6.99
N PHE A 22 1.44 4.96 -7.00
CA PHE A 22 2.84 5.43 -6.98
C PHE A 22 3.53 5.41 -8.33
N ASN A 23 2.79 5.25 -9.43
CA ASN A 23 3.32 5.20 -10.80
C ASN A 23 4.37 4.10 -11.00
N ILE A 24 4.29 3.01 -10.25
CA ILE A 24 5.13 1.82 -10.45
C ILE A 24 4.45 0.95 -11.50
N ILE A 25 4.56 1.41 -12.75
CA ILE A 25 3.92 0.83 -13.93
C ILE A 25 5.00 0.12 -14.74
N PRO A 26 4.80 -1.15 -15.11
CA PRO A 26 5.76 -1.88 -15.95
C PRO A 26 6.10 -1.09 -17.22
N GLU A 27 7.38 -1.07 -17.61
CA GLU A 27 7.90 -0.25 -18.72
C GLU A 27 7.04 -0.36 -19.99
N ARG A 28 6.57 -1.58 -20.32
CA ARG A 28 5.74 -1.86 -21.50
C ARG A 28 4.34 -1.24 -21.47
N PHE A 29 3.91 -0.70 -20.33
CA PHE A 29 2.61 -0.03 -20.15
C PHE A 29 2.72 1.45 -19.79
N GLN A 30 3.95 2.00 -19.70
CA GLN A 30 4.18 3.40 -19.32
C GLN A 30 3.64 4.39 -20.37
N GLY A 31 3.43 5.65 -19.95
CA GLY A 31 2.95 6.73 -20.82
C GLY A 31 1.45 6.69 -21.12
N ARG A 32 0.70 5.82 -20.43
CA ARG A 32 -0.76 5.72 -20.56
C ARG A 32 -1.45 6.38 -19.38
N GLU A 33 -2.68 6.84 -19.60
CA GLU A 33 -3.53 7.36 -18.54
C GLU A 33 -3.88 6.25 -17.53
N VAL A 34 -3.83 6.60 -16.23
CA VAL A 34 -4.21 5.68 -15.15
C VAL A 34 -5.73 5.57 -15.09
N ASN A 35 -6.25 4.45 -15.63
CA ASN A 35 -7.67 4.13 -15.72
C ASN A 35 -7.87 2.60 -15.67
N ASP A 36 -9.12 2.15 -15.76
CA ASP A 36 -9.46 0.73 -15.70
C ASP A 36 -8.87 -0.08 -16.88
N ASP A 37 -8.76 0.52 -18.07
CA ASP A 37 -8.15 -0.15 -19.23
C ASP A 37 -6.68 -0.48 -18.98
N LEU A 38 -5.93 0.46 -18.40
CA LEU A 38 -4.53 0.23 -18.01
C LEU A 38 -4.44 -0.88 -16.95
N LEU A 39 -5.31 -0.83 -15.92
CA LEU A 39 -5.37 -1.83 -14.88
C LEU A 39 -5.59 -3.24 -15.46
N PHE A 40 -6.56 -3.39 -16.37
CA PHE A 40 -6.85 -4.67 -16.99
C PHE A 40 -5.74 -5.15 -17.91
N ASP A 41 -5.06 -4.25 -18.64
CA ASP A 41 -3.94 -4.62 -19.50
C ASP A 41 -2.73 -5.10 -18.69
N ILE A 42 -2.42 -4.46 -17.56
CA ILE A 42 -1.37 -4.92 -16.65
C ILE A 42 -1.72 -6.31 -16.09
N ALA A 43 -2.98 -6.51 -15.71
CA ALA A 43 -3.46 -7.73 -15.08
C ALA A 43 -3.56 -8.93 -16.04
N ARG A 44 -3.94 -8.69 -17.29
CA ARG A 44 -4.29 -9.76 -18.27
C ARG A 44 -3.41 -9.77 -19.51
N GLY A 45 -2.65 -8.72 -19.71
CA GLY A 45 -1.98 -8.47 -20.99
C GLY A 45 -2.94 -7.99 -22.09
N ASN A 46 -2.38 -7.64 -23.21
CA ASN A 46 -3.12 -7.29 -24.41
C ASN A 46 -2.44 -7.89 -25.66
N LYS A 47 -2.85 -7.47 -26.86
CA LYS A 47 -2.30 -8.01 -28.11
C LYS A 47 -0.80 -7.73 -28.31
N GLU A 48 -0.28 -6.70 -27.65
CA GLU A 48 1.09 -6.19 -27.83
C GLU A 48 2.00 -6.54 -26.66
N HIS A 49 1.44 -6.64 -25.43
CA HIS A 49 2.19 -6.77 -24.21
C HIS A 49 1.68 -7.89 -23.30
N VAL A 50 2.63 -8.63 -22.73
CA VAL A 50 2.32 -9.69 -21.76
C VAL A 50 1.91 -9.10 -20.41
N ALA A 51 1.01 -9.81 -19.72
CA ALA A 51 0.59 -9.48 -18.36
C ALA A 51 1.77 -9.46 -17.37
N SER A 52 1.60 -8.75 -16.28
CA SER A 52 2.47 -8.90 -15.12
C SER A 52 2.27 -10.24 -14.42
N ALA A 53 3.29 -10.70 -13.68
CA ALA A 53 3.23 -11.99 -12.99
C ALA A 53 2.13 -11.98 -11.93
N LEU A 54 1.44 -13.11 -11.79
CA LEU A 54 0.42 -13.36 -10.79
C LEU A 54 0.97 -14.37 -9.77
N ILE A 55 1.08 -13.98 -8.50
CA ILE A 55 1.64 -14.81 -7.44
C ILE A 55 0.63 -14.90 -6.28
N LYS A 56 0.69 -16.00 -5.52
CA LYS A 56 -0.17 -16.18 -4.35
C LYS A 56 0.10 -15.13 -3.29
N TRP A 57 -0.97 -14.60 -2.72
CA TRP A 57 -0.95 -13.75 -1.54
C TRP A 57 -0.68 -14.61 -0.31
N PHE A 58 0.58 -14.64 0.13
CA PHE A 58 1.03 -15.50 1.24
C PHE A 58 0.59 -16.96 1.08
N ASN A 59 0.11 -17.60 2.12
CA ASN A 59 -0.38 -18.98 2.11
C ASN A 59 -1.87 -19.12 1.75
N THR A 60 -2.46 -18.09 1.14
CA THR A 60 -3.88 -18.08 0.75
C THR A 60 -4.11 -18.58 -0.67
N ASN A 61 -5.38 -18.71 -1.05
CA ASN A 61 -5.78 -18.95 -2.45
C ASN A 61 -5.92 -17.65 -3.27
N TYR A 62 -5.74 -16.48 -2.65
CA TYR A 62 -5.73 -15.20 -3.35
C TYR A 62 -4.38 -15.01 -4.05
N HIS A 63 -4.43 -14.27 -5.16
CA HIS A 63 -3.25 -13.93 -5.94
C HIS A 63 -3.18 -12.41 -6.09
N TYR A 64 -1.98 -11.89 -6.20
CA TYR A 64 -1.73 -10.48 -6.48
C TYR A 64 -0.87 -10.31 -7.73
N ILE A 65 -0.98 -9.15 -8.36
CA ILE A 65 -0.19 -8.77 -9.52
C ILE A 65 1.11 -8.15 -9.03
N VAL A 66 2.24 -8.74 -9.44
CA VAL A 66 3.57 -8.36 -8.94
C VAL A 66 3.98 -7.01 -9.51
N PRO A 67 4.26 -6.00 -8.66
CA PRO A 67 4.82 -4.73 -9.11
C PRO A 67 6.22 -4.91 -9.71
N GLU A 68 6.48 -4.19 -10.80
CA GLU A 68 7.74 -4.25 -11.53
C GLU A 68 8.44 -2.89 -11.46
N TRP A 69 9.71 -2.89 -10.97
CA TRP A 69 10.50 -1.67 -10.73
C TRP A 69 11.47 -1.31 -11.86
N ASP A 70 11.46 -2.06 -12.96
CA ASP A 70 12.37 -1.79 -14.08
C ASP A 70 11.98 -0.49 -14.79
N ASN A 71 12.92 0.46 -14.84
CA ASN A 71 12.76 1.76 -15.50
C ASN A 71 11.53 2.57 -15.07
N VAL A 72 11.13 2.47 -13.79
CA VAL A 72 10.02 3.25 -13.23
C VAL A 72 10.49 4.57 -12.63
N GLU A 73 9.63 5.56 -12.66
CA GLU A 73 9.77 6.84 -11.97
C GLU A 73 8.63 6.99 -10.95
N PRO A 74 8.86 6.58 -9.67
CA PRO A 74 7.84 6.64 -8.64
C PRO A 74 7.38 8.08 -8.38
N LYS A 75 6.07 8.31 -8.41
CA LYS A 75 5.41 9.61 -8.14
C LYS A 75 3.93 9.40 -7.85
N VAL A 76 3.29 10.36 -7.21
CA VAL A 76 1.84 10.41 -7.09
C VAL A 76 1.29 11.25 -8.24
N GLU A 77 0.87 10.60 -9.32
CA GLU A 77 0.29 11.30 -10.47
C GLU A 77 -1.23 11.44 -10.33
N LYS A 78 -1.88 10.37 -9.84
CA LYS A 78 -3.31 10.33 -9.58
C LYS A 78 -3.58 9.66 -8.24
N ASN A 79 -4.08 10.43 -7.27
CA ASN A 79 -4.41 9.91 -5.95
C ASN A 79 -5.81 9.30 -5.94
N THR A 80 -5.93 8.09 -6.48
CA THR A 80 -7.19 7.34 -6.57
C THR A 80 -7.77 6.99 -5.20
N LEU A 81 -6.93 6.81 -4.18
CA LEU A 81 -7.39 6.55 -2.82
C LEU A 81 -8.12 7.76 -2.23
N LEU A 82 -7.58 8.97 -2.43
CA LEU A 82 -8.25 10.20 -2.03
C LEU A 82 -9.56 10.43 -2.78
N GLU A 83 -9.59 10.14 -4.08
CA GLU A 83 -10.82 10.26 -4.90
C GLU A 83 -11.92 9.35 -4.36
N ARG A 84 -11.61 8.09 -4.05
CA ARG A 84 -12.55 7.12 -3.46
C ARG A 84 -13.03 7.56 -2.08
N PHE A 85 -12.11 8.03 -1.23
CA PHE A 85 -12.46 8.51 0.11
C PHE A 85 -13.43 9.70 0.04
N LYS A 86 -13.16 10.70 -0.81
CA LYS A 86 -14.08 11.84 -1.04
C LYS A 86 -15.42 11.42 -1.63
N TYR A 87 -15.43 10.42 -2.50
CA TYR A 87 -16.68 9.87 -3.03
C TYR A 87 -17.51 9.23 -1.92
N ALA A 88 -16.92 8.40 -1.06
CA ALA A 88 -17.61 7.82 0.09
C ALA A 88 -18.23 8.90 1.00
N GLN A 89 -17.49 9.97 1.29
CA GLN A 89 -17.99 11.12 2.04
C GLN A 89 -19.19 11.78 1.34
N SER A 90 -19.14 11.94 0.01
CA SER A 90 -20.20 12.60 -0.76
C SER A 90 -21.54 11.85 -0.71
N ILE A 91 -21.51 10.55 -0.45
CA ILE A 91 -22.71 9.71 -0.30
C ILE A 91 -23.01 9.37 1.18
N ASN A 92 -22.43 10.12 2.12
CA ASN A 92 -22.58 9.96 3.56
C ASN A 92 -22.21 8.57 4.09
N VAL A 93 -21.22 7.92 3.48
CA VAL A 93 -20.62 6.68 3.99
C VAL A 93 -19.44 7.03 4.88
N ASN A 94 -19.49 6.57 6.14
CA ASN A 94 -18.36 6.67 7.05
C ASN A 94 -17.36 5.56 6.70
N ALA A 95 -16.40 5.88 5.84
CA ALA A 95 -15.34 4.97 5.42
C ALA A 95 -14.00 5.39 6.00
N HIS A 96 -13.11 4.43 6.25
CA HIS A 96 -11.72 4.71 6.53
C HIS A 96 -10.83 4.20 5.39
N PRO A 97 -9.82 4.98 4.98
CA PRO A 97 -8.92 4.58 3.93
C PRO A 97 -8.04 3.40 4.35
N VAL A 98 -7.76 2.50 3.42
CA VAL A 98 -6.86 1.36 3.60
C VAL A 98 -5.84 1.36 2.47
N VAL A 99 -4.57 1.24 2.82
CA VAL A 99 -3.46 1.14 1.87
C VAL A 99 -2.49 0.05 2.30
N VAL A 100 -1.88 -0.63 1.33
CA VAL A 100 -0.78 -1.55 1.61
C VAL A 100 0.43 -0.75 2.07
N GLY A 101 1.08 -1.20 3.14
CA GLY A 101 2.24 -0.52 3.69
C GLY A 101 3.50 -0.66 2.83
N PRO A 102 4.47 0.26 3.00
CA PRO A 102 5.65 0.32 2.16
C PRO A 102 6.53 -0.93 2.26
N ILE A 103 6.61 -1.56 3.44
CA ILE A 103 7.44 -2.74 3.65
C ILE A 103 6.88 -3.93 2.87
N THR A 104 5.60 -4.21 3.05
CA THR A 104 4.90 -5.28 2.33
C THR A 104 4.92 -5.03 0.81
N PHE A 105 4.61 -3.81 0.38
CA PHE A 105 4.57 -3.47 -1.04
C PHE A 105 5.91 -3.73 -1.74
N VAL A 106 7.03 -3.26 -1.15
CA VAL A 106 8.36 -3.48 -1.72
C VAL A 106 8.76 -4.96 -1.67
N LYS A 107 8.43 -5.67 -0.59
CA LYS A 107 8.72 -7.11 -0.48
C LYS A 107 8.04 -7.94 -1.56
N LEU A 108 6.83 -7.57 -1.91
CA LEU A 108 6.03 -8.25 -2.95
C LEU A 108 6.37 -7.82 -4.38
N SER A 109 7.26 -6.85 -4.54
CA SER A 109 7.71 -6.30 -5.81
C SER A 109 8.94 -7.04 -6.37
N LYS A 110 9.23 -6.82 -7.66
CA LYS A 110 10.42 -7.36 -8.33
C LYS A 110 11.09 -6.31 -9.23
N GLY A 111 12.31 -6.63 -9.69
CA GLY A 111 13.04 -5.80 -10.65
C GLY A 111 13.65 -4.52 -10.06
N GLY A 112 14.22 -3.69 -10.93
CA GLY A 112 14.94 -2.48 -10.56
C GLY A 112 16.35 -2.75 -10.03
N HIS A 113 17.15 -1.69 -9.97
CA HIS A 113 18.54 -1.77 -9.49
C HIS A 113 18.71 -1.39 -8.02
N GLN A 114 17.67 -0.77 -7.44
CA GLN A 114 17.67 -0.33 -6.05
C GLN A 114 17.57 -1.52 -5.08
N SER A 115 18.21 -1.39 -3.92
CA SER A 115 18.03 -2.32 -2.81
C SER A 115 16.60 -2.26 -2.24
N PHE A 116 16.27 -3.21 -1.38
CA PHE A 116 15.00 -3.21 -0.66
C PHE A 116 14.80 -1.91 0.13
N GLU A 117 15.81 -1.52 0.90
CA GLU A 117 15.78 -0.32 1.73
C GLU A 117 15.66 0.95 0.87
N GLU A 118 16.43 1.06 -0.22
CA GLU A 118 16.36 2.20 -1.13
C GLU A 118 14.97 2.34 -1.77
N LYS A 119 14.32 1.24 -2.13
CA LYS A 119 12.93 1.27 -2.66
C LYS A 119 11.96 1.76 -1.61
N VAL A 120 12.05 1.26 -0.37
CA VAL A 120 11.21 1.75 0.74
C VAL A 120 11.43 3.25 0.93
N GLU A 121 12.67 3.70 1.05
CA GLU A 121 13.01 5.11 1.25
C GLU A 121 12.51 6.00 0.12
N THR A 122 12.57 5.54 -1.13
CA THR A 122 12.01 6.25 -2.29
C THR A 122 10.50 6.46 -2.15
N LEU A 123 9.78 5.49 -1.57
CA LEU A 123 8.33 5.57 -1.40
C LEU A 123 7.88 6.40 -0.20
N LEU A 124 8.70 6.58 0.85
CA LEU A 124 8.25 7.28 2.07
C LEU A 124 7.70 8.67 1.81
N PRO A 125 8.34 9.56 1.02
CA PRO A 125 7.78 10.88 0.71
C PRO A 125 6.45 10.81 -0.05
N LEU A 126 6.29 9.81 -0.92
CA LEU A 126 5.06 9.60 -1.68
C LEU A 126 3.92 9.08 -0.80
N TYR A 127 4.22 8.14 0.10
CA TYR A 127 3.26 7.74 1.14
C TYR A 127 2.84 8.94 2.00
N LYS A 128 3.80 9.76 2.45
CA LYS A 128 3.50 10.98 3.20
C LYS A 128 2.51 11.87 2.44
N GLU A 129 2.76 12.13 1.16
CA GLU A 129 1.87 12.94 0.31
C GLU A 129 0.44 12.40 0.30
N VAL A 130 0.29 11.08 0.07
CA VAL A 130 -1.03 10.42 0.05
C VAL A 130 -1.68 10.46 1.43
N LEU A 131 -0.97 10.08 2.48
CA LEU A 131 -1.51 10.04 3.85
C LEU A 131 -1.91 11.44 4.32
N GLN A 132 -1.10 12.47 4.06
CA GLN A 132 -1.41 13.85 4.40
C GLN A 132 -2.68 14.33 3.69
N SER A 133 -2.82 14.02 2.40
CA SER A 133 -4.03 14.39 1.64
C SER A 133 -5.32 13.78 2.20
N LEU A 134 -5.24 12.55 2.72
CA LEU A 134 -6.36 11.88 3.38
C LEU A 134 -6.71 12.52 4.72
N VAL A 135 -5.69 12.86 5.53
CA VAL A 135 -5.88 13.58 6.80
C VAL A 135 -6.51 14.96 6.54
N ASP A 136 -6.02 15.69 5.55
CA ASP A 136 -6.54 17.01 5.16
C ASP A 136 -7.99 16.92 4.65
N ALA A 137 -8.37 15.80 4.06
CA ALA A 137 -9.74 15.50 3.65
C ALA A 137 -10.66 15.01 4.80
N GLY A 138 -10.13 14.90 6.03
CA GLY A 138 -10.88 14.54 7.22
C GLY A 138 -10.85 13.06 7.62
N ALA A 139 -9.88 12.30 7.15
CA ALA A 139 -9.68 10.92 7.64
C ALA A 139 -9.31 10.95 9.13
N GLU A 140 -10.10 10.29 9.97
CA GLU A 140 -9.84 10.18 11.40
C GLU A 140 -8.71 9.19 11.69
N TYR A 141 -8.64 8.12 10.93
CA TYR A 141 -7.53 7.17 10.91
C TYR A 141 -7.39 6.52 9.53
N ILE A 142 -6.21 6.00 9.26
CA ILE A 142 -5.84 5.33 8.02
C ILE A 142 -5.26 3.97 8.38
N GLN A 143 -5.82 2.91 7.83
CA GLN A 143 -5.31 1.57 8.00
C GLN A 143 -4.17 1.31 7.01
N ILE A 144 -3.04 0.82 7.53
CA ILE A 144 -1.89 0.39 6.74
C ILE A 144 -1.71 -1.11 6.92
N ASP A 145 -1.87 -1.85 5.84
CA ASP A 145 -1.74 -3.31 5.85
C ASP A 145 -0.27 -3.72 5.65
N GLU A 146 0.32 -4.32 6.70
CA GLU A 146 1.70 -4.82 6.71
C GLU A 146 1.78 -6.32 7.08
N PRO A 147 1.16 -7.21 6.29
CA PRO A 147 1.16 -8.64 6.58
C PRO A 147 2.56 -9.28 6.53
N ILE A 148 3.54 -8.66 5.88
CA ILE A 148 4.92 -9.17 5.87
C ILE A 148 5.54 -9.21 7.28
N LEU A 149 5.06 -8.38 8.20
CA LEU A 149 5.61 -8.28 9.56
C LEU A 149 5.25 -9.47 10.47
N VAL A 150 4.51 -10.45 9.95
CA VAL A 150 4.18 -11.68 10.69
C VAL A 150 4.87 -12.92 10.10
N THR A 151 5.65 -12.78 9.03
CA THR A 151 6.36 -13.89 8.40
C THR A 151 7.61 -14.29 9.19
N ASP A 152 8.11 -15.50 8.97
CA ASP A 152 9.27 -16.05 9.69
C ASP A 152 10.54 -15.19 9.54
N ASP A 153 10.67 -14.45 8.45
CA ASP A 153 11.79 -13.54 8.17
C ASP A 153 11.52 -12.08 8.60
N SER A 154 10.43 -11.83 9.34
CA SER A 154 10.00 -10.48 9.75
C SER A 154 11.02 -9.70 10.55
N GLU A 155 11.86 -10.37 11.35
CA GLU A 155 12.94 -9.73 12.12
C GLU A 155 13.95 -9.00 11.21
N SER A 156 14.15 -9.48 9.98
CA SER A 156 15.05 -8.83 9.01
C SER A 156 14.52 -7.48 8.50
N TYR A 157 13.23 -7.17 8.73
CA TYR A 157 12.58 -5.92 8.31
C TYR A 157 12.35 -4.94 9.46
N GLU A 158 12.72 -5.27 10.71
CA GLU A 158 12.44 -4.42 11.87
C GLU A 158 13.07 -3.02 11.73
N ASP A 159 14.34 -2.94 11.34
CA ASP A 159 15.05 -1.65 11.23
C ASP A 159 14.44 -0.74 10.18
N ILE A 160 14.17 -1.24 8.99
CA ILE A 160 13.57 -0.43 7.92
C ILE A 160 12.11 -0.09 8.22
N THR A 161 11.38 -0.99 8.90
CA THR A 161 10.02 -0.72 9.36
C THR A 161 10.02 0.41 10.38
N ARG A 162 10.90 0.36 11.39
CA ARG A 162 11.05 1.42 12.36
C ARG A 162 11.36 2.75 11.67
N LYS A 163 12.34 2.77 10.78
CA LYS A 163 12.71 3.97 10.01
C LYS A 163 11.51 4.56 9.26
N ALA A 164 10.71 3.72 8.61
CA ALA A 164 9.54 4.15 7.86
C ALA A 164 8.47 4.78 8.76
N TYR A 165 8.13 4.13 9.87
CA TYR A 165 7.08 4.63 10.76
C TYR A 165 7.54 5.78 11.66
N ASP A 166 8.81 5.85 12.03
CA ASP A 166 9.40 7.05 12.65
C ASP A 166 9.32 8.25 11.71
N TYR A 167 9.63 8.07 10.42
CA TYR A 167 9.46 9.11 9.40
C TYR A 167 8.03 9.63 9.36
N PHE A 168 7.02 8.76 9.33
CA PHE A 168 5.62 9.19 9.34
C PHE A 168 5.23 9.90 10.64
N ALA A 169 5.76 9.47 11.78
CA ALA A 169 5.53 10.13 13.07
C ALA A 169 6.17 11.52 13.13
N ASP A 170 7.40 11.67 12.64
CA ASP A 170 8.11 12.96 12.57
C ASP A 170 7.37 13.95 11.65
N GLU A 171 6.68 13.46 10.63
CA GLU A 171 5.80 14.25 9.78
C GLU A 171 4.40 14.50 10.38
N GLY A 172 4.17 14.10 11.64
CA GLY A 172 2.92 14.33 12.36
C GLY A 172 1.78 13.37 12.01
N LEU A 173 2.05 12.32 11.25
CA LEU A 173 1.04 11.38 10.75
C LEU A 173 0.80 10.20 11.69
N GLY A 174 1.76 9.84 12.56
CA GLY A 174 1.68 8.63 13.39
C GLY A 174 0.38 8.44 14.16
N LYS A 175 -0.21 9.52 14.67
CA LYS A 175 -1.48 9.50 15.41
C LYS A 175 -2.71 9.10 14.58
N TYR A 176 -2.61 9.12 13.26
CA TYR A 176 -3.68 8.73 12.34
C TYR A 176 -3.50 7.30 11.82
N LEU A 177 -2.35 6.65 12.05
CA LEU A 177 -2.04 5.36 11.44
C LEU A 177 -2.42 4.20 12.35
N VAL A 178 -3.08 3.21 11.76
CA VAL A 178 -3.35 1.91 12.37
C VAL A 178 -2.70 0.84 11.50
N ILE A 179 -1.71 0.13 12.03
CA ILE A 179 -1.08 -0.99 11.33
C ILE A 179 -1.95 -2.23 11.51
N GLN A 180 -2.30 -2.85 10.39
CA GLN A 180 -3.02 -4.13 10.37
C GLN A 180 -2.08 -5.24 9.92
N THR A 181 -1.96 -6.28 10.75
CA THR A 181 -1.29 -7.55 10.42
C THR A 181 -2.29 -8.70 10.52
N TYR A 182 -2.06 -9.78 9.77
CA TYR A 182 -2.91 -10.95 9.75
C TYR A 182 -2.16 -12.19 9.26
N PHE A 183 -2.71 -13.37 9.51
CA PHE A 183 -2.29 -14.73 9.10
C PHE A 183 -1.39 -15.51 10.05
N GLU A 184 -0.46 -14.91 10.81
CA GLU A 184 0.50 -15.65 11.64
C GLU A 184 0.86 -14.90 12.94
N ARG A 185 1.84 -15.43 13.68
CA ARG A 185 2.26 -14.83 14.94
C ARG A 185 3.03 -13.55 14.72
N VAL A 186 2.63 -12.51 15.42
CA VAL A 186 3.31 -11.20 15.39
C VAL A 186 4.41 -11.12 16.44
N HIS A 187 5.49 -10.41 16.10
CA HIS A 187 6.47 -9.93 17.07
C HIS A 187 5.90 -8.71 17.82
N LEU A 188 4.94 -9.00 18.71
CA LEU A 188 4.10 -7.99 19.37
C LEU A 188 4.92 -6.90 20.08
N LYS A 189 6.04 -7.28 20.71
CA LYS A 189 6.93 -6.31 21.39
C LYS A 189 7.50 -5.28 20.42
N PHE A 190 7.85 -5.70 19.22
CA PHE A 190 8.33 -4.78 18.18
C PHE A 190 7.20 -3.90 17.68
N LEU A 191 6.09 -4.49 17.23
CA LEU A 191 4.95 -3.73 16.67
C LEU A 191 4.40 -2.71 17.66
N SER A 192 4.26 -3.07 18.95
CA SER A 192 3.77 -2.14 19.98
C SER A 192 4.73 -0.98 20.29
N SER A 193 5.97 -1.05 19.81
CA SER A 193 6.96 0.01 19.95
C SER A 193 6.96 1.02 18.79
N LEU A 194 6.19 0.75 17.73
CA LEU A 194 6.07 1.67 16.59
C LEU A 194 5.20 2.87 16.93
N PRO A 195 5.52 4.07 16.42
CA PRO A 195 4.84 5.33 16.76
C PRO A 195 3.54 5.49 15.94
N VAL A 196 2.60 4.60 16.15
CA VAL A 196 1.27 4.58 15.51
C VAL A 196 0.16 4.64 16.54
N SER A 197 -1.05 4.98 16.13
CA SER A 197 -2.21 5.11 17.02
C SER A 197 -2.82 3.78 17.42
N GLY A 198 -2.64 2.74 16.62
CA GLY A 198 -3.22 1.44 16.88
C GLY A 198 -2.61 0.29 16.09
N LEU A 199 -2.87 -0.92 16.57
CA LEU A 199 -2.52 -2.17 15.93
C LEU A 199 -3.77 -3.01 15.76
N GLY A 200 -4.00 -3.51 14.56
CA GLY A 200 -4.97 -4.55 14.26
C GLY A 200 -4.25 -5.90 14.13
N LEU A 201 -4.70 -6.85 14.89
CA LEU A 201 -4.14 -8.20 14.92
C LEU A 201 -5.27 -9.19 14.63
N ASP A 202 -5.00 -10.22 13.82
CA ASP A 202 -5.94 -11.31 13.53
C ASP A 202 -5.53 -12.58 14.28
#